data_c2126d402c0fd38093ddaab63d56fe7d
#
_entry.id   c2126d402c0fd38093ddaab63d56fe7d
#
_cell.length_a   1.000
_cell.length_b   1.000
_cell.length_c   1.000
_cell.angle_alpha   90.00
_cell.angle_beta   90.00
_cell.angle_gamma   90.00
#
_symmetry.space_group_name_H-M   'P 1'
#
loop_
_entity.id
_entity.type
_entity.pdbx_description
1 polymer ?
#
loop_
_entity_poly.entity_id
_entity_poly.type
_entity_poly.pdbx_seq_one_letter_code
_entity_poly.pdbx_strand_id
1 'polypeptide(L)'
;VNGGEFVSHFSLDHYAGEKYVVLFFYPKDFTFVCPTELHAFQEKLAEFEARDTAVVGVSTDTEQCHWAWLQTPKSQGGIQGVTYPLVADSNKVISSAYDVLNGEFGVDEDGNLTASSEMIAYRGLFLIDKSGVVRHQVVNDLPLGRNVDEALRMVDALTFFEQHGEVCPANWSPGKDGMKPNHAGVADYLSKH
;
A
#
# COMPACT_ATOMS: atom_id res chain seq x y z
N VAL A 1 -2.74 -9.03 12.33
CA VAL A 1 -1.58 -9.25 13.21
C VAL A 1 -0.75 -7.98 13.22
N ASN A 2 -0.32 -7.53 14.38
CA ASN A 2 0.51 -6.33 14.52
C ASN A 2 1.69 -6.64 15.46
N GLY A 3 2.93 -6.47 14.99
CA GLY A 3 4.13 -6.81 15.76
C GLY A 3 4.17 -8.26 16.26
N GLY A 4 3.50 -9.19 15.56
CA GLY A 4 3.39 -10.60 15.95
C GLY A 4 2.24 -10.94 16.90
N GLU A 5 1.44 -9.95 17.33
CA GLU A 5 0.27 -10.14 18.19
C GLU A 5 -1.04 -10.09 17.41
N PHE A 6 -2.05 -10.86 17.85
CA PHE A 6 -3.39 -10.79 17.28
C PHE A 6 -4.13 -9.56 17.78
N VAL A 7 -4.67 -8.76 16.86
CA VAL A 7 -5.47 -7.57 17.14
C VAL A 7 -6.86 -7.76 16.56
N SER A 8 -7.88 -7.79 17.41
CA SER A 8 -9.27 -8.10 17.00
C SER A 8 -10.01 -6.95 16.33
N HIS A 9 -9.61 -5.71 16.55
CA HIS A 9 -10.27 -4.51 16.03
C HIS A 9 -9.23 -3.52 15.51
N PHE A 10 -8.76 -3.75 14.27
CA PHE A 10 -7.86 -2.82 13.58
C PHE A 10 -8.68 -1.92 12.65
N SER A 11 -8.44 -0.60 12.70
CA SER A 11 -9.04 0.38 11.80
C SER A 11 -7.99 1.42 11.40
N LEU A 12 -8.07 1.91 10.17
CA LEU A 12 -7.26 3.04 9.70
C LEU A 12 -7.61 4.34 10.42
N ASP A 13 -8.78 4.43 11.07
CA ASP A 13 -9.19 5.59 11.87
C ASP A 13 -8.20 5.91 13.00
N HIS A 14 -7.40 4.91 13.44
CA HIS A 14 -6.33 5.13 14.41
C HIS A 14 -5.25 6.11 13.93
N TYR A 15 -5.15 6.32 12.61
CA TYR A 15 -4.17 7.22 11.99
C TYR A 15 -4.78 8.56 11.57
N ALA A 16 -6.11 8.66 11.58
CA ALA A 16 -6.83 9.84 11.11
C ALA A 16 -6.43 11.11 11.89
N GLY A 17 -6.13 12.17 11.17
CA GLY A 17 -5.66 13.44 11.72
C GLY A 17 -4.18 13.49 12.10
N GLU A 18 -3.51 12.34 12.25
CA GLU A 18 -2.13 12.27 12.74
C GLU A 18 -1.14 11.83 11.68
N LYS A 19 -1.44 10.75 10.97
CA LYS A 19 -0.50 10.12 10.02
C LYS A 19 -1.07 9.97 8.61
N TYR A 20 -0.20 9.98 7.63
CA TYR A 20 -0.47 9.37 6.32
C TYR A 20 -0.49 7.85 6.46
N VAL A 21 -1.13 7.17 5.51
CA VAL A 21 -1.12 5.70 5.47
C VAL A 21 -0.71 5.25 4.07
N VAL A 22 0.30 4.40 4.00
CA VAL A 22 0.58 3.56 2.84
C VAL A 22 -0.07 2.21 3.09
N LEU A 23 -1.25 2.03 2.50
CA LEU A 23 -2.00 0.78 2.53
C LEU A 23 -1.65 -0.01 1.29
N PHE A 24 -1.11 -1.22 1.45
CA PHE A 24 -0.77 -2.05 0.30
C PHE A 24 -1.39 -3.44 0.40
N PHE A 25 -1.91 -3.90 -0.72
CA PHE A 25 -2.48 -5.24 -0.89
C PHE A 25 -1.45 -6.16 -1.53
N TYR A 26 -1.42 -7.41 -1.13
CA TYR A 26 -0.60 -8.43 -1.76
C TYR A 26 -1.39 -9.73 -1.90
N PRO A 27 -1.07 -10.59 -2.89
CA PRO A 27 -1.91 -11.73 -3.24
C PRO A 27 -2.09 -12.74 -2.12
N LYS A 28 -0.97 -13.25 -1.55
CA LYS A 28 -1.05 -14.43 -0.67
C LYS A 28 0.23 -14.64 0.11
N ASP A 29 0.08 -15.11 1.35
CA ASP A 29 1.19 -15.56 2.19
C ASP A 29 1.90 -16.78 1.57
N PHE A 30 3.15 -17.01 1.97
CA PHE A 30 3.97 -18.16 1.55
C PHE A 30 4.12 -18.32 0.02
N THR A 31 4.14 -17.20 -0.73
CA THR A 31 4.36 -17.17 -2.18
C THR A 31 5.74 -16.60 -2.55
N PHE A 32 5.92 -16.07 -3.78
CA PHE A 32 7.25 -15.79 -4.34
C PHE A 32 7.65 -14.32 -4.29
N VAL A 33 6.85 -13.43 -4.87
CA VAL A 33 7.12 -11.98 -4.90
C VAL A 33 6.76 -11.33 -3.55
N CYS A 34 5.70 -11.80 -2.88
CA CYS A 34 5.15 -11.17 -1.69
C CYS A 34 6.17 -10.99 -0.55
N PRO A 35 6.99 -11.99 -0.16
CA PRO A 35 7.97 -11.78 0.91
C PRO A 35 9.01 -10.72 0.54
N THR A 36 9.35 -10.57 -0.74
CA THR A 36 10.32 -9.54 -1.17
C THR A 36 9.77 -8.13 -0.97
N GLU A 37 8.48 -7.91 -1.25
CA GLU A 37 7.82 -6.63 -1.02
C GLU A 37 7.69 -6.33 0.48
N LEU A 38 7.25 -7.31 1.29
CA LEU A 38 7.07 -7.11 2.72
C LEU A 38 8.40 -6.76 3.40
N HIS A 39 9.49 -7.41 3.02
CA HIS A 39 10.82 -7.04 3.51
C HIS A 39 11.27 -5.67 3.02
N ALA A 40 11.01 -5.31 1.75
CA ALA A 40 11.37 -3.99 1.23
C ALA A 40 10.65 -2.84 1.97
N PHE A 41 9.35 -3.01 2.30
CA PHE A 41 8.63 -2.08 3.16
C PHE A 41 9.21 -2.03 4.57
N GLN A 42 9.61 -3.18 5.15
CA GLN A 42 10.25 -3.22 6.47
C GLN A 42 11.60 -2.52 6.47
N GLU A 43 12.42 -2.73 5.46
CA GLU A 43 13.72 -2.06 5.32
C GLU A 43 13.60 -0.53 5.25
N LYS A 44 12.47 -0.03 4.72
CA LYS A 44 12.14 1.40 4.61
C LYS A 44 11.21 1.93 5.71
N LEU A 45 10.82 1.10 6.68
CA LEU A 45 9.80 1.47 7.66
C LEU A 45 10.16 2.74 8.45
N ALA A 46 11.41 2.85 8.89
CA ALA A 46 11.89 4.04 9.60
C ALA A 46 11.84 5.32 8.74
N GLU A 47 12.01 5.19 7.41
CA GLU A 47 11.88 6.32 6.48
C GLU A 47 10.41 6.76 6.32
N PHE A 48 9.46 5.83 6.34
CA PHE A 48 8.03 6.14 6.37
C PHE A 48 7.64 6.79 7.71
N GLU A 49 8.09 6.23 8.83
CA GLU A 49 7.82 6.77 10.17
C GLU A 49 8.35 8.20 10.34
N ALA A 50 9.55 8.49 9.82
CA ALA A 50 10.13 9.84 9.82
C ALA A 50 9.31 10.86 9.01
N ARG A 51 8.35 10.40 8.19
CA ARG A 51 7.40 11.19 7.39
C ARG A 51 5.97 11.14 7.94
N ASP A 52 5.81 10.82 9.21
CA ASP A 52 4.49 10.62 9.83
C ASP A 52 3.60 9.64 9.03
N THR A 53 4.19 8.60 8.45
CA THR A 53 3.49 7.66 7.57
C THR A 53 3.48 6.27 8.18
N ALA A 54 2.29 5.71 8.35
CA ALA A 54 2.08 4.31 8.71
C ALA A 54 2.07 3.42 7.47
N VAL A 55 2.64 2.22 7.59
CA VAL A 55 2.59 1.18 6.56
C VAL A 55 1.66 0.08 7.04
N VAL A 56 0.74 -0.37 6.18
CA VAL A 56 -0.23 -1.43 6.50
C VAL A 56 -0.33 -2.38 5.31
N GLY A 57 -0.07 -3.67 5.54
CA GLY A 57 -0.25 -4.73 4.55
C GLY A 57 -1.61 -5.42 4.67
N VAL A 58 -2.20 -5.83 3.55
CA VAL A 58 -3.48 -6.55 3.49
C VAL A 58 -3.37 -7.72 2.53
N SER A 59 -3.85 -8.89 2.92
CA SER A 59 -4.11 -9.99 2.00
C SER A 59 -5.41 -10.71 2.34
N THR A 60 -5.83 -11.61 1.46
CA THR A 60 -7.04 -12.41 1.68
C THR A 60 -6.80 -13.66 2.55
N ASP A 61 -5.62 -13.80 3.13
CA ASP A 61 -5.29 -14.85 4.09
C ASP A 61 -5.92 -14.61 5.46
N THR A 62 -5.80 -15.60 6.34
CA THR A 62 -6.25 -15.50 7.73
C THR A 62 -5.18 -14.91 8.63
N GLU A 63 -5.58 -14.39 9.78
CA GLU A 63 -4.65 -13.87 10.78
C GLU A 63 -3.69 -14.93 11.32
N GLN A 64 -4.12 -16.22 11.33
CA GLN A 64 -3.26 -17.34 11.72
C GLN A 64 -2.18 -17.60 10.67
N CYS A 65 -2.50 -17.44 9.37
CA CYS A 65 -1.54 -17.56 8.28
C CYS A 65 -0.47 -16.46 8.39
N HIS A 66 -0.88 -15.20 8.56
CA HIS A 66 0.04 -14.07 8.79
C HIS A 66 0.96 -14.31 9.99
N TRP A 67 0.38 -14.77 11.11
CA TRP A 67 1.15 -15.06 12.32
C TRP A 67 2.19 -16.15 12.06
N ALA A 68 1.81 -17.25 11.42
CA ALA A 68 2.72 -18.35 11.11
C ALA A 68 3.85 -17.90 10.18
N TRP A 69 3.54 -17.06 9.20
CA TRP A 69 4.53 -16.55 8.26
C TRP A 69 5.51 -15.56 8.92
N LEU A 70 5.04 -14.76 9.89
CA LEU A 70 5.89 -13.93 10.74
C LEU A 70 6.85 -14.72 11.63
N GLN A 71 6.55 -15.99 11.96
CA GLN A 71 7.46 -16.88 12.68
C GLN A 71 8.46 -17.56 11.75
N THR A 72 8.21 -17.58 10.45
CA THR A 72 9.04 -18.27 9.46
C THR A 72 10.26 -17.40 9.10
N PRO A 73 11.49 -17.96 9.20
CA PRO A 73 12.72 -17.23 8.85
C PRO A 73 12.77 -16.79 7.38
N LYS A 74 13.40 -15.64 7.10
CA LYS A 74 13.64 -15.12 5.74
C LYS A 74 14.33 -16.16 4.84
N SER A 75 15.26 -16.92 5.37
CA SER A 75 15.97 -18.00 4.65
C SER A 75 15.07 -19.16 4.21
N GLN A 76 13.85 -19.23 4.74
CA GLN A 76 12.83 -20.23 4.40
C GLN A 76 11.63 -19.62 3.66
N GLY A 77 11.81 -18.41 3.09
CA GLY A 77 10.73 -17.68 2.40
C GLY A 77 9.72 -17.02 3.34
N GLY A 78 10.06 -16.89 4.63
CA GLY A 78 9.21 -16.22 5.62
C GLY A 78 9.44 -14.73 5.71
N ILE A 79 8.62 -14.09 6.55
CA ILE A 79 8.66 -12.64 6.79
C ILE A 79 9.02 -12.31 8.24
N GLN A 80 9.78 -13.17 8.91
CA GLN A 80 10.28 -12.88 10.24
C GLN A 80 11.02 -11.55 10.26
N GLY A 81 10.67 -10.67 11.21
CA GLY A 81 11.22 -9.33 11.34
C GLY A 81 10.34 -8.22 10.76
N VAL A 82 9.24 -8.54 10.06
CA VAL A 82 8.23 -7.56 9.69
C VAL A 82 7.45 -7.16 10.94
N THR A 83 7.30 -5.84 11.18
CA THR A 83 6.72 -5.29 12.41
C THR A 83 5.45 -4.46 12.20
N TYR A 84 5.20 -3.97 11.00
CA TYR A 84 3.99 -3.22 10.68
C TYR A 84 2.75 -4.13 10.60
N PRO A 85 1.52 -3.58 10.74
CA PRO A 85 0.29 -4.36 10.72
C PRO A 85 0.06 -5.14 9.42
N LEU A 86 -0.37 -6.39 9.57
CA LEU A 86 -0.89 -7.24 8.50
C LEU A 86 -2.38 -7.53 8.76
N VAL A 87 -3.23 -7.09 7.86
CA VAL A 87 -4.70 -7.21 7.94
C VAL A 87 -5.16 -8.44 7.17
N ALA A 88 -5.92 -9.29 7.85
CA ALA A 88 -6.52 -10.49 7.30
C ALA A 88 -7.89 -10.16 6.68
N ASP A 89 -7.95 -10.00 5.37
CA ASP A 89 -9.20 -9.76 4.61
C ASP A 89 -9.78 -11.09 4.07
N SER A 90 -9.92 -12.09 4.95
CA SER A 90 -10.36 -13.45 4.58
C SER A 90 -11.76 -13.48 3.95
N ASN A 91 -12.62 -12.51 4.26
CA ASN A 91 -13.93 -12.33 3.64
C ASN A 91 -13.91 -11.50 2.34
N LYS A 92 -12.75 -10.94 1.96
CA LYS A 92 -12.47 -10.19 0.72
C LYS A 92 -13.23 -8.87 0.57
N VAL A 93 -13.81 -8.37 1.65
CA VAL A 93 -14.61 -7.13 1.65
C VAL A 93 -13.70 -5.91 1.43
N ILE A 94 -12.52 -5.89 2.05
CA ILE A 94 -11.60 -4.77 1.92
C ILE A 94 -11.00 -4.74 0.52
N SER A 95 -10.50 -5.87 0.02
CA SER A 95 -9.93 -5.99 -1.34
C SER A 95 -10.96 -5.63 -2.42
N SER A 96 -12.23 -6.02 -2.22
CA SER A 96 -13.32 -5.65 -3.11
C SER A 96 -13.62 -4.14 -3.05
N ALA A 97 -13.66 -3.54 -1.85
CA ALA A 97 -13.95 -2.12 -1.68
C ALA A 97 -12.88 -1.20 -2.30
N TYR A 98 -11.63 -1.67 -2.35
CA TYR A 98 -10.51 -0.96 -3.00
C TYR A 98 -10.35 -1.32 -4.49
N ASP A 99 -11.25 -2.11 -5.05
CA ASP A 99 -11.24 -2.55 -6.46
C ASP A 99 -9.91 -3.23 -6.86
N VAL A 100 -9.38 -4.06 -5.95
CA VAL A 100 -8.14 -4.82 -6.18
C VAL A 100 -8.33 -6.33 -6.05
N LEU A 101 -9.55 -6.81 -5.89
CA LEU A 101 -9.83 -8.24 -5.86
C LEU A 101 -9.74 -8.83 -7.27
N ASN A 102 -8.88 -9.84 -7.44
CA ASN A 102 -8.79 -10.57 -8.70
C ASN A 102 -9.91 -11.62 -8.73
N GLY A 103 -10.94 -11.35 -9.52
CA GLY A 103 -12.06 -12.22 -9.76
C GLY A 103 -13.37 -11.73 -9.18
N GLU A 104 -14.42 -12.41 -9.59
CA GLU A 104 -15.81 -12.12 -9.23
C GLU A 104 -16.54 -13.39 -8.79
N PHE A 105 -17.45 -13.25 -7.87
CA PHE A 105 -18.43 -14.28 -7.56
C PHE A 105 -19.57 -14.20 -8.59
N GLY A 106 -20.01 -15.36 -9.03
CA GLY A 106 -21.13 -15.50 -9.97
C GLY A 106 -21.98 -16.69 -9.62
N VAL A 107 -22.98 -16.94 -10.46
CA VAL A 107 -23.85 -18.13 -10.38
C VAL A 107 -23.87 -18.75 -11.78
N ASP A 108 -23.65 -20.07 -11.88
CA ASP A 108 -23.73 -20.80 -13.14
C ASP A 108 -25.17 -21.04 -13.60
N GLU A 109 -25.34 -21.68 -14.76
CA GLU A 109 -26.66 -21.98 -15.34
C GLU A 109 -27.51 -22.91 -14.46
N ASP A 110 -26.89 -23.71 -13.59
CA ASP A 110 -27.53 -24.63 -12.67
C ASP A 110 -27.83 -23.99 -11.30
N GLY A 111 -27.48 -22.72 -11.10
CA GLY A 111 -27.70 -21.97 -9.86
C GLY A 111 -26.63 -22.18 -8.78
N ASN A 112 -25.49 -22.80 -9.10
CA ASN A 112 -24.38 -22.98 -8.16
C ASN A 112 -23.52 -21.72 -8.07
N LEU A 113 -23.03 -21.41 -6.87
CA LEU A 113 -22.07 -20.31 -6.67
C LEU A 113 -20.73 -20.64 -7.33
N THR A 114 -20.23 -19.70 -8.12
CA THR A 114 -18.94 -19.81 -8.81
C THR A 114 -18.02 -18.65 -8.43
N ALA A 115 -16.71 -18.84 -8.65
CA ALA A 115 -15.72 -17.80 -8.59
C ALA A 115 -14.85 -17.84 -9.86
N SER A 116 -14.59 -16.69 -10.47
CA SER A 116 -13.86 -16.61 -11.73
C SER A 116 -12.34 -16.83 -11.58
N SER A 117 -11.81 -16.77 -10.34
CA SER A 117 -10.40 -16.95 -10.01
C SER A 117 -10.20 -17.42 -8.57
N GLU A 118 -8.94 -17.40 -8.09
CA GLU A 118 -8.60 -17.70 -6.67
C GLU A 118 -9.13 -16.65 -5.69
N MET A 119 -9.68 -15.53 -6.14
CA MET A 119 -10.20 -14.45 -5.31
C MET A 119 -9.15 -13.89 -4.34
N ILE A 120 -7.97 -13.61 -4.86
CA ILE A 120 -6.84 -12.98 -4.15
C ILE A 120 -6.69 -11.52 -4.58
N ALA A 121 -5.96 -10.74 -3.81
CA ALA A 121 -5.76 -9.33 -4.17
C ALA A 121 -4.67 -9.15 -5.24
N TYR A 122 -4.87 -8.22 -6.18
CA TYR A 122 -3.80 -7.62 -6.95
C TYR A 122 -2.85 -6.84 -6.04
N ARG A 123 -1.68 -6.45 -6.57
CA ARG A 123 -0.71 -5.65 -5.83
C ARG A 123 -1.09 -4.17 -5.85
N GLY A 124 -2.21 -3.84 -5.18
CA GLY A 124 -2.65 -2.46 -4.98
C GLY A 124 -1.81 -1.76 -3.92
N LEU A 125 -1.53 -0.48 -4.12
CA LEU A 125 -0.96 0.41 -3.12
C LEU A 125 -1.70 1.74 -3.16
N PHE A 126 -2.04 2.25 -1.98
CA PHE A 126 -2.80 3.49 -1.81
C PHE A 126 -2.10 4.37 -0.79
N LEU A 127 -1.76 5.60 -1.16
CA LEU A 127 -1.35 6.64 -0.24
C LEU A 127 -2.59 7.41 0.20
N ILE A 128 -2.89 7.37 1.48
CA ILE A 128 -4.05 8.00 2.11
C ILE A 128 -3.54 9.15 2.97
N ASP A 129 -4.12 10.34 2.80
CA ASP A 129 -3.75 11.51 3.59
C ASP A 129 -4.36 11.47 5.01
N LYS A 130 -3.97 12.44 5.84
CA LYS A 130 -4.43 12.55 7.25
C LYS A 130 -5.94 12.78 7.38
N SER A 131 -6.63 13.20 6.31
CA SER A 131 -8.10 13.33 6.26
C SER A 131 -8.82 12.08 5.75
N GLY A 132 -8.09 11.01 5.43
CA GLY A 132 -8.65 9.75 4.93
C GLY A 132 -8.88 9.73 3.41
N VAL A 133 -8.36 10.70 2.66
CA VAL A 133 -8.51 10.77 1.21
C VAL A 133 -7.36 10.06 0.51
N VAL A 134 -7.67 9.20 -0.45
CA VAL A 134 -6.67 8.57 -1.33
C VAL A 134 -6.08 9.61 -2.27
N ARG A 135 -4.76 9.83 -2.19
CA ARG A 135 -4.02 10.83 -2.97
C ARG A 135 -3.18 10.23 -4.08
N HIS A 136 -2.82 8.98 -3.96
CA HIS A 136 -2.08 8.24 -4.98
C HIS A 136 -2.48 6.77 -4.92
N GLN A 137 -2.52 6.12 -6.08
CA GLN A 137 -2.71 4.67 -6.16
C GLN A 137 -1.91 4.09 -7.32
N VAL A 138 -1.46 2.86 -7.14
CA VAL A 138 -0.88 2.02 -8.19
C VAL A 138 -1.35 0.59 -7.99
N VAL A 139 -1.69 -0.10 -9.07
CA VAL A 139 -2.09 -1.50 -9.04
C VAL A 139 -1.26 -2.26 -10.05
N ASN A 140 -0.41 -3.16 -9.55
CA ASN A 140 0.38 -4.05 -10.41
C ASN A 140 -0.30 -5.43 -10.50
N ASP A 141 -0.11 -6.09 -11.63
CA ASP A 141 -0.47 -7.50 -11.79
C ASP A 141 0.37 -8.40 -10.86
N LEU A 142 -0.12 -9.62 -10.66
CA LEU A 142 0.40 -10.59 -9.68
C LEU A 142 1.92 -10.85 -9.77
N PRO A 143 2.57 -10.95 -10.96
CA PRO A 143 4.00 -11.23 -11.07
C PRO A 143 4.90 -9.99 -10.87
N LEU A 144 4.33 -8.79 -10.76
CA LEU A 144 5.06 -7.53 -10.80
C LEU A 144 5.15 -6.85 -9.44
N GLY A 145 6.27 -7.04 -8.72
CA GLY A 145 6.55 -6.35 -7.46
C GLY A 145 6.62 -4.84 -7.62
N ARG A 146 6.24 -4.11 -6.55
CA ARG A 146 6.20 -2.63 -6.53
C ARG A 146 7.56 -2.04 -6.17
N ASN A 147 7.76 -0.79 -6.55
CA ASN A 147 8.90 0.00 -6.12
C ASN A 147 8.55 0.77 -4.84
N VAL A 148 9.18 0.43 -3.72
CA VAL A 148 8.92 1.05 -2.40
C VAL A 148 9.49 2.47 -2.33
N ASP A 149 10.58 2.77 -3.04
CA ASP A 149 11.13 4.13 -3.11
C ASP A 149 10.17 5.09 -3.83
N GLU A 150 9.38 4.60 -4.81
CA GLU A 150 8.32 5.40 -5.44
C GLU A 150 7.20 5.72 -4.43
N ALA A 151 6.83 4.80 -3.55
CA ALA A 151 5.87 5.09 -2.49
C ALA A 151 6.38 6.19 -1.55
N LEU A 152 7.65 6.14 -1.14
CA LEU A 152 8.30 7.21 -0.36
C LEU A 152 8.31 8.54 -1.11
N ARG A 153 8.68 8.51 -2.40
CA ARG A 153 8.68 9.71 -3.24
C ARG A 153 7.29 10.36 -3.31
N MET A 154 6.22 9.56 -3.37
CA MET A 154 4.84 10.07 -3.40
C MET A 154 4.41 10.66 -2.06
N VAL A 155 4.87 10.11 -0.92
CA VAL A 155 4.69 10.73 0.39
C VAL A 155 5.38 12.10 0.43
N ASP A 156 6.64 12.17 -0.02
CA ASP A 156 7.38 13.42 -0.07
C ASP A 156 6.71 14.46 -0.98
N ALA A 157 6.21 14.03 -2.15
CA ALA A 157 5.50 14.92 -3.08
C ALA A 157 4.20 15.47 -2.49
N LEU A 158 3.42 14.63 -1.80
CA LEU A 158 2.20 15.05 -1.12
C LEU A 158 2.50 16.05 -0.01
N THR A 159 3.47 15.74 0.84
CA THR A 159 3.89 16.60 1.94
C THR A 159 4.42 17.95 1.43
N PHE A 160 5.22 17.94 0.35
CA PHE A 160 5.70 19.16 -0.29
C PHE A 160 4.55 20.05 -0.77
N PHE A 161 3.58 19.47 -1.48
CA PHE A 161 2.39 20.19 -1.93
C PHE A 161 1.59 20.79 -0.76
N GLU A 162 1.38 20.05 0.30
CA GLU A 162 0.64 20.51 1.47
C GLU A 162 1.35 21.63 2.23
N GLN A 163 2.69 21.60 2.28
CA GLN A 163 3.50 22.63 2.96
C GLN A 163 3.68 23.89 2.15
N HIS A 164 3.84 23.78 0.84
CA HIS A 164 4.24 24.92 -0.01
C HIS A 164 3.12 25.42 -0.91
N GLY A 165 2.05 24.65 -1.13
CA GLY A 165 1.00 24.98 -2.10
C GLY A 165 1.48 24.95 -3.57
N GLU A 166 2.71 24.47 -3.80
CA GLU A 166 3.29 24.27 -5.13
C GLU A 166 3.08 22.85 -5.60
N VAL A 167 2.76 22.68 -6.87
CA VAL A 167 2.57 21.34 -7.45
C VAL A 167 3.91 20.72 -7.82
N CYS A 168 3.96 19.40 -7.76
CA CYS A 168 5.12 18.60 -8.14
C CYS A 168 5.05 18.27 -9.64
N PRO A 169 5.98 18.77 -10.47
CA PRO A 169 6.03 18.44 -11.89
C PRO A 169 6.34 16.95 -12.14
N ALA A 170 6.21 16.52 -13.38
CA ALA A 170 6.59 15.17 -13.77
C ALA A 170 8.05 14.87 -13.35
N ASN A 171 8.27 13.66 -12.82
CA ASN A 171 9.59 13.22 -12.32
C ASN A 171 10.15 14.06 -11.15
N TRP A 172 9.29 14.79 -10.46
CA TRP A 172 9.70 15.51 -9.25
C TRP A 172 10.28 14.53 -8.20
N SER A 173 11.28 14.99 -7.49
CA SER A 173 11.85 14.29 -6.33
C SER A 173 12.27 15.32 -5.27
N PRO A 174 12.43 14.91 -4.00
CA PRO A 174 12.87 15.81 -2.94
C PRO A 174 14.09 16.64 -3.33
N GLY A 175 14.05 17.94 -3.03
CA GLY A 175 15.11 18.90 -3.36
C GLY A 175 15.01 19.52 -4.77
N LYS A 176 14.06 19.09 -5.61
CA LYS A 176 13.77 19.75 -6.89
C LYS A 176 12.69 20.82 -6.75
N ASP A 177 12.69 21.77 -7.67
CA ASP A 177 11.75 22.87 -7.70
C ASP A 177 10.31 22.39 -7.87
N GLY A 178 9.40 22.98 -7.10
CA GLY A 178 7.97 22.92 -7.35
C GLY A 178 7.54 23.91 -8.43
N MET A 179 6.26 23.92 -8.73
CA MET A 179 5.69 24.82 -9.72
C MET A 179 4.41 25.46 -9.17
N LYS A 180 4.28 26.78 -9.30
CA LYS A 180 3.03 27.46 -8.94
C LYS A 180 1.89 27.02 -9.86
N PRO A 181 0.69 26.66 -9.31
CA PRO A 181 -0.41 26.13 -10.09
C PRO A 181 -1.18 27.24 -10.86
N ASN A 182 -0.48 27.97 -11.74
CA ASN A 182 -1.06 28.98 -12.61
C ASN A 182 -0.25 29.14 -13.91
N HIS A 183 -0.81 29.80 -14.93
CA HIS A 183 -0.17 29.93 -16.25
C HIS A 183 1.23 30.56 -16.20
N ALA A 184 1.44 31.58 -15.38
CA ALA A 184 2.75 32.23 -15.25
C ALA A 184 3.78 31.27 -14.60
N GLY A 185 3.35 30.50 -13.59
CA GLY A 185 4.19 29.50 -12.94
C GLY A 185 4.60 28.36 -13.88
N VAL A 186 3.68 27.88 -14.71
CA VAL A 186 4.00 26.87 -15.74
C VAL A 186 5.00 27.43 -16.75
N ALA A 187 4.78 28.65 -17.26
CA ALA A 187 5.68 29.28 -18.23
C ALA A 187 7.08 29.50 -17.64
N ASP A 188 7.17 29.99 -16.40
CA ASP A 188 8.44 30.18 -15.70
C ASP A 188 9.18 28.85 -15.50
N TYR A 189 8.47 27.82 -15.01
CA TYR A 189 9.05 26.47 -14.80
C TYR A 189 9.60 25.90 -16.12
N LEU A 190 8.79 25.87 -17.19
CA LEU A 190 9.19 25.31 -18.48
C LEU A 190 10.31 26.10 -19.17
N SER A 191 10.46 27.37 -18.86
CA SER A 191 11.56 28.18 -19.40
C SER A 191 12.92 27.87 -18.77
N LYS A 192 12.94 27.20 -17.61
CA LYS A 192 14.15 26.85 -16.84
C LYS A 192 14.56 25.39 -17.00
N HIS A 193 13.64 24.56 -17.48
CA HIS A 193 13.80 23.12 -17.61
C HIS A 193 13.49 22.63 -19.02
#